data_9948d759ca066f35ddb2a7dcc1feaf7a
#
_entry.id   9948d759ca066f35ddb2a7dcc1feaf7a
#
_cell.length_a   1.000
_cell.length_b   1.000
_cell.length_c   1.000
_cell.angle_alpha   90.00
_cell.angle_beta   90.00
_cell.angle_gamma   90.00
#
_symmetry.space_group_name_H-M   'P 1'
#
loop_
_entity.id
_entity.type
_entity.pdbx_description
1 polymer ?
#
loop_
_entity_poly.entity_id
_entity_poly.type
_entity_poly.pdbx_seq_one_letter_code
_entity_poly.pdbx_strand_id
1 'polypeptide(L)'
;MKKRLNLLIWVFFGTALSVLYVKSKVVDYQKTERVLEVLRQIKHADSNLDESLLKTRYYIIKDYDPINQYLSEVQIALNSLDKGENSIRNSGQKMINERLDEFTRIFSEKKEELDRFKGQNAILKNAIHLLPISVEKVKNQKIIKDIVLDSLLKNILLYNLAGEESVKKICEGQLMILKSENRKKTNLELEILTRHSENILLKKKGLDDLVESILSKNTGTALDRLSAAFTIYYNSYLNTANIYRLLLYTFSVLLLFYIAYILVRLLLSSISVKMANEKLLITNKAYERFVPKESLSILSKNSVIDLKLGDGIRREMSVLFSDIRSFTAMSEKMTPEENFGFINSYLKIMGPIVRRHNGFIDKYIGDAIMALSPGKSEDAVQAGISMLKELKKYNSENRNSAERSPIQIGIGVHIGDMIFGTVGENNRMESTVISDAVNLGSRIEGLTKHYGISLLISENIYEIIHKPDDYKVRYIDRVTVKGKNRPIGIYEVYDADSEELIAKKDETKEALEEAIHLFYSKNPLEAKKILEKASKKFKEDLPIKILLNRCNEWIPKMNDSNADWETSAGFDFK
;
A
#
# COMPACT_ATOMS: atom_id res chain seq x y z
N MET A 1 -0.96 15.14 -48.02
CA MET A 1 -0.17 16.37 -48.13
C MET A 1 1.10 16.38 -47.26
N LYS A 2 1.09 16.11 -45.95
CA LYS A 2 2.28 16.13 -45.08
C LYS A 2 3.43 15.19 -45.52
N LYS A 3 3.16 13.97 -46.03
CA LYS A 3 4.22 13.05 -46.51
C LYS A 3 4.95 13.56 -47.77
N ARG A 4 4.25 14.24 -48.72
CA ARG A 4 4.88 14.81 -49.93
C ARG A 4 5.71 16.06 -49.60
N LEU A 5 5.29 16.89 -48.64
CA LEU A 5 6.00 18.05 -48.18
C LEU A 5 7.33 17.66 -47.50
N ASN A 6 7.31 16.63 -46.65
CA ASN A 6 8.53 16.12 -46.02
C ASN A 6 9.53 15.55 -47.06
N LEU A 7 9.05 14.87 -48.08
CA LEU A 7 9.89 14.34 -49.15
C LEU A 7 10.60 15.46 -49.95
N LEU A 8 9.88 16.54 -50.26
CA LEU A 8 10.45 17.72 -50.95
C LEU A 8 11.51 18.44 -50.10
N ILE A 9 11.31 18.55 -48.81
CA ILE A 9 12.27 19.12 -47.87
C ILE A 9 13.56 18.29 -47.84
N TRP A 10 13.46 16.96 -47.78
CA TRP A 10 14.61 16.05 -47.79
C TRP A 10 15.40 16.11 -49.09
N VAL A 11 14.72 16.19 -50.25
CA VAL A 11 15.35 16.30 -51.57
C VAL A 11 16.08 17.64 -51.69
N PHE A 12 15.49 18.75 -51.23
CA PHE A 12 16.10 20.07 -51.22
C PHE A 12 17.38 20.12 -50.37
N PHE A 13 17.32 19.56 -49.14
CA PHE A 13 18.50 19.51 -48.26
C PHE A 13 19.60 18.59 -48.81
N GLY A 14 19.23 17.44 -49.38
CA GLY A 14 20.19 16.50 -49.97
C GLY A 14 20.94 17.10 -51.17
N THR A 15 20.23 17.83 -52.05
CA THR A 15 20.87 18.51 -53.19
C THR A 15 21.74 19.69 -52.75
N ALA A 16 21.32 20.48 -51.77
CA ALA A 16 22.13 21.58 -51.22
C ALA A 16 23.43 21.06 -50.58
N LEU A 17 23.37 19.96 -49.80
CA LEU A 17 24.53 19.32 -49.20
C LEU A 17 25.53 18.78 -50.24
N SER A 18 25.03 18.15 -51.31
CA SER A 18 25.89 17.63 -52.40
C SER A 18 26.65 18.73 -53.10
N VAL A 19 26.01 19.87 -53.38
CA VAL A 19 26.65 21.04 -54.01
C VAL A 19 27.70 21.67 -53.11
N LEU A 20 27.42 21.73 -51.77
CA LEU A 20 28.35 22.27 -50.78
C LEU A 20 29.58 21.36 -50.59
N TYR A 21 29.39 20.02 -50.59
CA TYR A 21 30.47 19.04 -50.49
C TYR A 21 31.47 19.14 -51.63
N VAL A 22 31.00 19.27 -52.90
CA VAL A 22 31.84 19.39 -54.08
C VAL A 22 32.68 20.66 -54.02
N LYS A 23 32.18 21.77 -53.49
CA LYS A 23 32.87 23.03 -53.31
C LYS A 23 33.80 23.09 -52.08
N SER A 24 33.69 22.18 -51.13
CA SER A 24 34.41 22.20 -49.85
C SER A 24 35.73 21.42 -49.81
N LYS A 25 36.18 20.87 -50.92
CA LYS A 25 37.33 19.94 -51.04
C LYS A 25 38.71 20.47 -50.56
N VAL A 26 38.80 21.70 -50.04
CA VAL A 26 40.10 22.38 -49.75
C VAL A 26 40.35 22.51 -48.22
N VAL A 27 39.38 22.09 -47.34
CA VAL A 27 39.51 22.28 -45.89
C VAL A 27 39.40 20.94 -45.15
N ASP A 28 40.24 20.71 -44.18
CA ASP A 28 40.19 19.52 -43.33
C ASP A 28 38.96 19.55 -42.36
N TYR A 29 37.80 19.34 -42.98
CA TYR A 29 36.52 19.26 -42.27
C TYR A 29 36.46 18.07 -41.30
N GLN A 30 37.21 17.01 -41.59
CA GLN A 30 37.15 15.78 -40.81
C GLN A 30 37.70 15.95 -39.40
N LYS A 31 38.72 16.75 -39.22
CA LYS A 31 39.30 17.03 -37.91
C LYS A 31 38.35 17.87 -37.04
N THR A 32 37.72 18.88 -37.62
CA THR A 32 36.78 19.75 -36.90
C THR A 32 35.54 19.00 -36.49
N GLU A 33 35.01 18.18 -37.37
CA GLU A 33 33.85 17.34 -37.08
C GLU A 33 34.13 16.35 -35.95
N ARG A 34 35.30 15.71 -35.96
CA ARG A 34 35.73 14.81 -34.86
C ARG A 34 35.82 15.52 -33.52
N VAL A 35 36.36 16.73 -33.47
CA VAL A 35 36.45 17.51 -32.23
C VAL A 35 35.05 17.84 -31.68
N LEU A 36 34.13 18.29 -32.58
CA LEU A 36 32.75 18.62 -32.18
C LEU A 36 31.98 17.38 -31.69
N GLU A 37 32.24 16.22 -32.30
CA GLU A 37 31.64 14.97 -31.90
C GLU A 37 32.10 14.53 -30.49
N VAL A 38 33.38 14.65 -30.19
CA VAL A 38 33.93 14.37 -28.85
C VAL A 38 33.29 15.29 -27.80
N LEU A 39 33.08 16.58 -28.09
CA LEU A 39 32.40 17.51 -27.18
C LEU A 39 30.95 17.12 -26.93
N ARG A 40 30.23 16.62 -27.94
CA ARG A 40 28.86 16.11 -27.78
C ARG A 40 28.80 14.82 -26.94
N GLN A 41 29.75 13.91 -27.21
CA GLN A 41 29.87 12.66 -26.40
C GLN A 41 30.08 13.01 -24.93
N ILE A 42 30.92 13.98 -24.60
CA ILE A 42 31.09 14.47 -23.23
C ILE A 42 29.78 15.00 -22.68
N LYS A 43 29.04 15.82 -23.45
CA LYS A 43 27.76 16.41 -23.01
C LYS A 43 26.70 15.34 -22.71
N HIS A 44 26.61 14.37 -23.62
CA HIS A 44 25.67 13.25 -23.46
C HIS A 44 26.03 12.37 -22.25
N ALA A 45 27.32 12.04 -22.14
CA ALA A 45 27.81 11.24 -21.02
C ALA A 45 27.61 11.96 -19.64
N ASP A 46 27.84 13.28 -19.59
CA ASP A 46 27.62 14.06 -18.37
C ASP A 46 26.13 14.14 -17.97
N SER A 47 25.24 14.27 -18.96
CA SER A 47 23.78 14.23 -18.70
C SER A 47 23.32 12.87 -18.19
N ASN A 48 23.81 11.78 -18.81
CA ASN A 48 23.49 10.41 -18.38
C ASN A 48 24.08 10.09 -16.99
N LEU A 49 25.19 10.71 -16.64
CA LEU A 49 25.80 10.63 -15.31
C LEU A 49 24.85 11.17 -14.24
N ASP A 50 24.23 12.33 -14.47
CA ASP A 50 23.27 12.94 -13.53
C ASP A 50 21.99 12.10 -13.39
N GLU A 51 21.48 11.57 -14.48
CA GLU A 51 20.35 10.66 -14.47
C GLU A 51 20.67 9.38 -13.68
N SER A 52 21.87 8.83 -13.87
CA SER A 52 22.32 7.62 -13.18
C SER A 52 22.53 7.86 -11.67
N LEU A 53 23.01 9.03 -11.29
CA LEU A 53 23.12 9.43 -9.89
C LEU A 53 21.75 9.42 -9.20
N LEU A 54 20.73 10.05 -9.82
CA LEU A 54 19.38 10.09 -9.29
C LEU A 54 18.76 8.69 -9.18
N LYS A 55 18.88 7.88 -10.24
CA LYS A 55 18.38 6.49 -10.23
C LYS A 55 19.03 5.65 -9.12
N THR A 56 20.32 5.85 -8.88
CA THR A 56 21.07 5.16 -7.82
C THR A 56 20.66 5.66 -6.44
N ARG A 57 20.42 6.98 -6.30
CA ARG A 57 19.95 7.60 -5.06
C ARG A 57 18.60 7.04 -4.61
N TYR A 58 17.66 6.82 -5.55
CA TYR A 58 16.33 6.29 -5.27
C TYR A 58 16.24 4.76 -5.38
N TYR A 59 17.40 4.06 -5.39
CA TYR A 59 17.49 2.59 -5.46
C TYR A 59 16.84 1.95 -6.69
N ILE A 60 16.61 2.72 -7.75
CA ILE A 60 16.13 2.21 -9.03
C ILE A 60 17.25 1.38 -9.68
N ILE A 61 18.51 1.80 -9.55
CA ILE A 61 19.71 1.07 -9.95
C ILE A 61 20.43 0.56 -8.71
N LYS A 62 20.82 -0.72 -8.74
CA LYS A 62 21.42 -1.39 -7.57
C LYS A 62 22.95 -1.23 -7.49
N ASP A 63 23.59 -0.97 -8.59
CA ASP A 63 25.06 -0.86 -8.71
C ASP A 63 25.47 0.55 -9.16
N TYR A 64 26.79 0.78 -9.15
CA TYR A 64 27.39 2.04 -9.55
C TYR A 64 28.03 1.96 -10.95
N ASP A 65 27.85 0.85 -11.67
CA ASP A 65 28.52 0.62 -12.96
C ASP A 65 28.16 1.67 -14.00
N PRO A 66 26.88 2.12 -14.14
CA PRO A 66 26.55 3.20 -15.07
C PRO A 66 27.27 4.52 -14.74
N ILE A 67 27.36 4.86 -13.44
CA ILE A 67 28.10 6.06 -13.00
C ILE A 67 29.57 5.96 -13.39
N ASN A 68 30.21 4.81 -13.14
CA ASN A 68 31.61 4.58 -13.44
C ASN A 68 31.87 4.57 -14.95
N GLN A 69 30.96 3.98 -15.73
CA GLN A 69 31.03 3.96 -17.19
C GLN A 69 31.05 5.38 -17.77
N TYR A 70 30.06 6.21 -17.43
CA TYR A 70 29.96 7.58 -17.96
C TYR A 70 31.11 8.47 -17.48
N LEU A 71 31.58 8.31 -16.24
CA LEU A 71 32.79 8.97 -15.77
C LEU A 71 34.01 8.61 -16.62
N SER A 72 34.17 7.34 -16.98
CA SER A 72 35.25 6.87 -17.85
C SER A 72 35.11 7.42 -19.25
N GLU A 73 33.91 7.43 -19.84
CA GLU A 73 33.66 7.98 -21.18
C GLU A 73 34.04 9.46 -21.25
N VAL A 74 33.64 10.27 -20.28
CA VAL A 74 34.05 11.69 -20.22
C VAL A 74 35.55 11.83 -20.07
N GLN A 75 36.21 11.02 -19.26
CA GLN A 75 37.66 11.09 -19.02
C GLN A 75 38.46 10.74 -20.29
N ILE A 76 38.04 9.69 -21.03
CA ILE A 76 38.66 9.29 -22.29
C ILE A 76 38.50 10.42 -23.35
N ALA A 77 37.29 10.99 -23.45
CA ALA A 77 37.00 12.06 -24.36
C ALA A 77 37.82 13.33 -24.04
N LEU A 78 37.97 13.68 -22.76
CA LEU A 78 38.84 14.79 -22.33
C LEU A 78 40.29 14.56 -22.69
N ASN A 79 40.82 13.36 -22.49
CA ASN A 79 42.21 13.04 -22.87
C ASN A 79 42.43 13.16 -24.38
N SER A 80 41.43 12.80 -25.18
CA SER A 80 41.46 12.96 -26.65
C SER A 80 41.55 14.45 -27.07
N LEU A 81 40.83 15.33 -26.37
CA LEU A 81 40.81 16.78 -26.58
C LEU A 81 42.10 17.46 -26.07
N ASP A 82 42.72 16.93 -25.04
CA ASP A 82 43.93 17.53 -24.46
C ASP A 82 45.22 17.12 -25.21
N LYS A 83 45.42 15.80 -25.44
CA LYS A 83 46.70 15.24 -25.95
C LYS A 83 46.57 14.29 -27.12
N GLY A 84 45.36 13.91 -27.56
CA GLY A 84 45.11 12.93 -28.62
C GLY A 84 45.12 13.50 -30.03
N GLU A 85 44.64 12.69 -30.99
CA GLU A 85 44.51 13.09 -32.42
C GLU A 85 43.60 14.31 -32.61
N ASN A 86 42.63 14.49 -31.73
CA ASN A 86 41.66 15.59 -31.75
C ASN A 86 42.10 16.77 -30.88
N SER A 87 43.38 16.85 -30.51
CA SER A 87 43.88 17.88 -29.61
C SER A 87 43.57 19.28 -30.12
N ILE A 88 42.89 20.05 -29.28
CA ILE A 88 42.58 21.48 -29.49
C ILE A 88 43.63 22.39 -28.86
N ARG A 89 44.49 21.88 -27.99
CA ARG A 89 45.65 22.64 -27.44
C ARG A 89 46.64 23.04 -28.52
N ASN A 90 46.78 22.22 -29.54
CA ASN A 90 47.68 22.48 -30.69
C ASN A 90 47.23 23.65 -31.57
N SER A 91 46.04 24.21 -31.34
CA SER A 91 45.55 25.39 -32.02
C SER A 91 46.32 26.67 -31.68
N GLY A 92 47.08 26.70 -30.56
CA GLY A 92 47.82 27.87 -30.08
C GLY A 92 46.92 29.01 -29.53
N GLN A 93 45.62 28.81 -29.49
CA GLN A 93 44.66 29.85 -29.03
C GLN A 93 44.48 29.83 -27.52
N LYS A 94 44.91 30.92 -26.87
CA LYS A 94 44.87 31.10 -25.42
C LYS A 94 43.45 30.86 -24.84
N MET A 95 42.43 31.44 -25.47
CA MET A 95 41.04 31.33 -25.02
C MET A 95 40.51 29.88 -25.00
N ILE A 96 40.88 29.06 -25.96
CA ILE A 96 40.46 27.64 -26.03
C ILE A 96 41.11 26.87 -24.88
N ASN A 97 42.40 27.09 -24.64
CA ASN A 97 43.13 26.41 -23.59
C ASN A 97 42.55 26.75 -22.18
N GLU A 98 42.26 28.03 -21.93
CA GLU A 98 41.65 28.49 -20.67
C GLU A 98 40.29 27.82 -20.40
N ARG A 99 39.44 27.66 -21.45
CA ARG A 99 38.14 27.01 -21.31
C ARG A 99 38.21 25.48 -21.09
N LEU A 100 39.19 24.84 -21.74
CA LEU A 100 39.44 23.42 -21.50
C LEU A 100 39.90 23.18 -20.07
N ASP A 101 40.78 24.03 -19.54
CA ASP A 101 41.25 23.95 -18.16
C ASP A 101 40.11 24.20 -17.14
N GLU A 102 39.22 25.18 -17.42
CA GLU A 102 38.03 25.47 -16.60
C GLU A 102 37.12 24.25 -16.52
N PHE A 103 36.76 23.62 -17.64
CA PHE A 103 35.90 22.44 -17.66
C PHE A 103 36.54 21.26 -16.92
N THR A 104 37.81 20.98 -17.19
CA THR A 104 38.54 19.88 -16.58
C THR A 104 38.53 20.01 -15.04
N ARG A 105 38.70 21.22 -14.51
CA ARG A 105 38.64 21.51 -13.08
C ARG A 105 37.26 21.23 -12.52
N ILE A 106 36.18 21.80 -13.11
CA ILE A 106 34.79 21.61 -12.62
C ILE A 106 34.39 20.13 -12.63
N PHE A 107 34.77 19.42 -13.71
CA PHE A 107 34.49 17.99 -13.83
C PHE A 107 35.27 17.15 -12.79
N SER A 108 36.50 17.51 -12.50
CA SER A 108 37.29 16.88 -11.44
C SER A 108 36.62 17.02 -10.06
N GLU A 109 36.10 18.22 -9.74
CA GLU A 109 35.36 18.47 -8.51
C GLU A 109 34.07 17.60 -8.44
N LYS A 110 33.30 17.55 -9.54
CA LYS A 110 32.10 16.70 -9.65
C LYS A 110 32.44 15.23 -9.40
N LYS A 111 33.55 14.75 -9.93
CA LYS A 111 34.05 13.38 -9.75
C LYS A 111 34.36 13.07 -8.30
N GLU A 112 35.06 13.96 -7.59
CA GLU A 112 35.36 13.78 -6.17
C GLU A 112 34.09 13.69 -5.30
N GLU A 113 33.08 14.52 -5.60
CA GLU A 113 31.80 14.48 -4.89
C GLU A 113 31.02 13.19 -5.19
N LEU A 114 31.05 12.69 -6.44
CA LEU A 114 30.47 11.42 -6.83
C LEU A 114 31.13 10.23 -6.09
N ASP A 115 32.45 10.26 -5.91
CA ASP A 115 33.14 9.22 -5.15
C ASP A 115 32.76 9.25 -3.67
N ARG A 116 32.58 10.44 -3.09
CA ARG A 116 32.03 10.62 -1.75
C ARG A 116 30.59 10.11 -1.64
N PHE A 117 29.74 10.41 -2.65
CA PHE A 117 28.37 9.92 -2.72
C PHE A 117 28.33 8.39 -2.72
N LYS A 118 29.12 7.72 -3.59
CA LYS A 118 29.17 6.25 -3.67
C LYS A 118 29.45 5.64 -2.30
N GLY A 119 30.46 6.16 -1.61
CA GLY A 119 30.81 5.69 -0.27
C GLY A 119 29.69 5.91 0.76
N GLN A 120 29.10 7.09 0.80
CA GLN A 120 28.05 7.42 1.76
C GLN A 120 26.74 6.68 1.47
N ASN A 121 26.36 6.58 0.18
CA ASN A 121 25.16 5.88 -0.24
C ASN A 121 25.26 4.36 0.02
N ALA A 122 26.46 3.76 -0.15
CA ALA A 122 26.67 2.35 0.18
C ALA A 122 26.45 2.07 1.67
N ILE A 123 26.94 2.95 2.54
CA ILE A 123 26.73 2.83 3.99
C ILE A 123 25.26 2.93 4.34
N LEU A 124 24.55 3.91 3.76
CA LEU A 124 23.12 4.11 4.00
C LEU A 124 22.31 2.92 3.50
N LYS A 125 22.59 2.44 2.29
CA LYS A 125 21.94 1.28 1.67
C LYS A 125 22.11 0.01 2.52
N ASN A 126 23.33 -0.25 2.99
CA ASN A 126 23.59 -1.39 3.86
C ASN A 126 22.84 -1.26 5.20
N ALA A 127 22.84 -0.07 5.80
CA ALA A 127 22.09 0.16 7.03
C ALA A 127 20.58 -0.09 6.85
N ILE A 128 20.00 0.38 5.74
CA ILE A 128 18.59 0.17 5.41
C ILE A 128 18.29 -1.31 5.17
N HIS A 129 19.16 -2.02 4.45
CA HIS A 129 18.99 -3.44 4.17
C HIS A 129 19.06 -4.29 5.45
N LEU A 130 19.97 -3.95 6.35
CA LEU A 130 20.17 -4.68 7.60
C LEU A 130 19.17 -4.31 8.69
N LEU A 131 18.51 -3.17 8.58
CA LEU A 131 17.60 -2.68 9.61
C LEU A 131 16.44 -3.64 9.90
N PRO A 132 15.66 -4.16 8.90
CA PRO A 132 14.60 -5.13 9.15
C PRO A 132 15.12 -6.42 9.80
N ILE A 133 16.29 -6.88 9.36
CA ILE A 133 16.95 -8.10 9.89
C ILE A 133 17.30 -7.88 11.36
N SER A 134 17.84 -6.70 11.70
CA SER A 134 18.20 -6.35 13.07
C SER A 134 16.96 -6.23 13.97
N VAL A 135 15.86 -5.67 13.43
CA VAL A 135 14.58 -5.60 14.14
C VAL A 135 14.08 -7.00 14.49
N GLU A 136 14.08 -7.92 13.50
CA GLU A 136 13.58 -9.30 13.71
C GLU A 136 14.43 -10.06 14.76
N LYS A 137 15.73 -9.87 14.72
CA LYS A 137 16.62 -10.47 15.74
C LYS A 137 16.34 -9.96 17.16
N VAL A 138 16.06 -8.68 17.31
CA VAL A 138 15.72 -8.08 18.61
C VAL A 138 14.33 -8.54 19.07
N LYS A 139 13.35 -8.66 18.17
CA LYS A 139 12.01 -9.23 18.48
C LYS A 139 12.11 -10.65 19.05
N ASN A 140 12.90 -11.50 18.40
CA ASN A 140 13.11 -12.89 18.84
C ASN A 140 13.64 -12.98 20.27
N GLN A 141 14.31 -11.96 20.75
CA GLN A 141 14.83 -11.88 22.13
C GLN A 141 13.81 -11.38 23.16
N LYS A 142 12.65 -10.87 22.72
CA LYS A 142 11.54 -10.37 23.58
C LYS A 142 11.96 -9.33 24.63
N ILE A 143 12.99 -8.54 24.33
CA ILE A 143 13.52 -7.50 25.23
C ILE A 143 12.65 -6.25 25.16
N ILE A 144 12.15 -5.94 23.98
CA ILE A 144 11.34 -4.77 23.66
C ILE A 144 10.03 -5.24 23.05
N LYS A 145 8.94 -4.53 23.34
CA LYS A 145 7.63 -4.84 22.75
C LYS A 145 7.71 -4.71 21.22
N ASP A 146 7.18 -5.68 20.48
CA ASP A 146 7.20 -5.73 19.00
C ASP A 146 6.62 -4.45 18.39
N ILE A 147 5.56 -3.93 18.97
CA ILE A 147 4.93 -2.66 18.54
C ILE A 147 5.90 -1.47 18.50
N VAL A 148 6.85 -1.41 19.45
CA VAL A 148 7.85 -0.32 19.49
C VAL A 148 8.87 -0.49 18.38
N LEU A 149 9.31 -1.74 18.15
CA LEU A 149 10.28 -2.07 17.12
C LEU A 149 9.69 -1.88 15.71
N ASP A 150 8.45 -2.28 15.49
CA ASP A 150 7.73 -2.05 14.24
C ASP A 150 7.51 -0.57 13.97
N SER A 151 7.16 0.19 15.00
CA SER A 151 7.04 1.64 14.91
C SER A 151 8.36 2.32 14.56
N LEU A 152 9.47 1.89 15.16
CA LEU A 152 10.80 2.41 14.85
C LEU A 152 11.18 2.10 13.40
N LEU A 153 11.06 0.84 12.98
CA LEU A 153 11.35 0.43 11.60
C LEU A 153 10.58 1.26 10.59
N LYS A 154 9.26 1.35 10.79
CA LYS A 154 8.35 2.16 9.99
C LYS A 154 8.82 3.61 9.89
N ASN A 155 9.08 4.25 11.03
CA ASN A 155 9.42 5.67 11.08
C ASN A 155 10.79 5.95 10.44
N ILE A 156 11.78 5.07 10.64
CA ILE A 156 13.09 5.21 10.00
C ILE A 156 13.01 5.06 8.48
N LEU A 157 12.25 4.07 8.00
CA LEU A 157 12.04 3.88 6.57
C LEU A 157 11.28 5.07 5.97
N LEU A 158 10.28 5.60 6.68
CA LEU A 158 9.55 6.81 6.31
C LEU A 158 10.49 8.02 6.22
N TYR A 159 11.34 8.24 7.24
CA TYR A 159 12.31 9.33 7.22
C TYR A 159 13.29 9.20 6.06
N ASN A 160 13.77 7.98 5.78
CA ASN A 160 14.68 7.75 4.65
C ASN A 160 14.04 8.14 3.29
N LEU A 161 12.72 7.95 3.14
CA LEU A 161 12.00 8.31 1.92
C LEU A 161 11.63 9.80 1.86
N ALA A 162 10.96 10.29 2.90
CA ALA A 162 10.38 11.64 2.89
C ALA A 162 11.34 12.73 3.40
N GLY A 163 12.31 12.38 4.24
CA GLY A 163 13.28 13.35 4.81
C GLY A 163 12.67 14.33 5.84
N GLU A 164 11.43 14.07 6.30
CA GLU A 164 10.74 15.01 7.19
C GLU A 164 11.39 15.09 8.59
N GLU A 165 11.72 16.30 9.03
CA GLU A 165 12.35 16.55 10.33
C GLU A 165 11.44 16.17 11.52
N SER A 166 10.12 16.22 11.34
CA SER A 166 9.13 15.75 12.30
C SER A 166 9.28 14.25 12.59
N VAL A 167 9.41 13.45 11.53
CA VAL A 167 9.61 12.01 11.61
C VAL A 167 10.97 11.68 12.22
N LYS A 168 12.01 12.45 11.87
CA LYS A 168 13.35 12.31 12.46
C LYS A 168 13.33 12.45 13.97
N LYS A 169 12.67 13.49 14.49
CA LYS A 169 12.53 13.71 15.94
C LYS A 169 11.83 12.55 16.64
N ILE A 170 10.79 11.97 16.01
CA ILE A 170 10.12 10.77 16.54
C ILE A 170 11.11 9.60 16.60
N CYS A 171 11.88 9.37 15.53
CA CYS A 171 12.90 8.33 15.50
C CYS A 171 13.96 8.52 16.58
N GLU A 172 14.46 9.75 16.76
CA GLU A 172 15.45 10.08 17.79
C GLU A 172 14.92 9.80 19.20
N GLY A 173 13.65 10.15 19.47
CA GLY A 173 12.97 9.82 20.72
C GLY A 173 12.84 8.32 20.96
N GLN A 174 12.45 7.57 19.92
CA GLN A 174 12.37 6.11 20.00
C GLN A 174 13.74 5.47 20.22
N LEU A 175 14.78 5.98 19.58
CA LEU A 175 16.16 5.53 19.78
C LEU A 175 16.69 5.81 21.19
N MET A 176 16.32 6.94 21.79
CA MET A 176 16.65 7.22 23.19
C MET A 176 16.08 6.17 24.14
N ILE A 177 14.83 5.75 23.92
CA ILE A 177 14.20 4.68 24.70
C ILE A 177 14.97 3.37 24.55
N LEU A 178 15.28 2.97 23.31
CA LEU A 178 16.04 1.75 23.02
C LEU A 178 17.43 1.77 23.65
N LYS A 179 18.13 2.90 23.59
CA LYS A 179 19.42 3.08 24.25
C LYS A 179 19.32 3.01 25.76
N SER A 180 18.26 3.54 26.34
CA SER A 180 18.03 3.44 27.79
C SER A 180 17.83 1.99 28.24
N GLU A 181 17.10 1.21 27.45
CA GLU A 181 16.92 -0.22 27.73
C GLU A 181 18.22 -1.01 27.52
N ASN A 182 19.00 -0.69 26.48
CA ASN A 182 20.31 -1.33 26.25
C ASN A 182 21.31 -1.03 27.37
N ARG A 183 21.26 0.15 27.98
CA ARG A 183 22.09 0.48 29.16
C ARG A 183 21.74 -0.35 30.39
N LYS A 184 20.48 -0.79 30.55
CA LYS A 184 20.04 -1.63 31.67
C LYS A 184 20.48 -3.09 31.50
N LYS A 185 20.49 -3.59 30.27
CA LYS A 185 20.93 -4.94 29.91
C LYS A 185 21.68 -4.85 28.60
N THR A 186 23.02 -4.82 28.65
CA THR A 186 23.85 -4.76 27.44
C THR A 186 23.48 -5.89 26.47
N ASN A 187 22.97 -5.51 25.30
CA ASN A 187 22.54 -6.45 24.28
C ASN A 187 23.13 -6.06 22.93
N LEU A 188 23.90 -6.94 22.35
CA LEU A 188 24.62 -6.72 21.10
C LEU A 188 23.66 -6.45 19.91
N GLU A 189 22.57 -7.20 19.78
CA GLU A 189 21.61 -7.04 18.66
C GLU A 189 20.86 -5.69 18.78
N LEU A 190 20.54 -5.27 19.99
CA LEU A 190 19.94 -3.96 20.24
C LEU A 190 20.92 -2.81 19.95
N GLU A 191 22.21 -3.00 20.27
CA GLU A 191 23.25 -2.04 19.90
C GLU A 191 23.41 -1.94 18.38
N ILE A 192 23.44 -3.08 17.68
CA ILE A 192 23.50 -3.13 16.22
C ILE A 192 22.28 -2.41 15.60
N LEU A 193 21.08 -2.69 16.07
CA LEU A 193 19.86 -2.03 15.63
C LEU A 193 19.93 -0.51 15.81
N THR A 194 20.33 -0.05 17.00
CA THR A 194 20.45 1.38 17.28
C THR A 194 21.49 2.04 16.39
N ARG A 195 22.64 1.39 16.17
CA ARG A 195 23.73 1.88 15.31
C ARG A 195 23.30 2.00 13.84
N HIS A 196 22.58 1.00 13.29
CA HIS A 196 22.03 1.09 11.94
C HIS A 196 21.01 2.22 11.82
N SER A 197 20.13 2.34 12.78
CA SER A 197 19.13 3.40 12.85
C SER A 197 19.76 4.79 12.88
N GLU A 198 20.76 4.99 13.73
CA GLU A 198 21.50 6.26 13.83
C GLU A 198 22.23 6.59 12.53
N ASN A 199 22.88 5.61 11.93
CA ASN A 199 23.56 5.83 10.65
C ASN A 199 22.58 6.34 9.57
N ILE A 200 21.35 5.80 9.52
CA ILE A 200 20.33 6.28 8.58
C ILE A 200 19.95 7.73 8.91
N LEU A 201 19.65 8.04 10.16
CA LEU A 201 19.25 9.38 10.58
C LEU A 201 20.34 10.44 10.36
N LEU A 202 21.59 10.08 10.62
CA LEU A 202 22.73 10.99 10.49
C LEU A 202 23.12 11.19 9.02
N LYS A 203 23.11 10.12 8.22
CA LYS A 203 23.65 10.16 6.85
C LYS A 203 22.65 10.65 5.80
N LYS A 204 21.36 10.48 6.03
CA LYS A 204 20.29 10.81 5.06
C LYS A 204 20.40 12.25 4.54
N LYS A 205 20.43 13.23 5.47
CA LYS A 205 20.47 14.65 5.11
C LYS A 205 21.75 14.98 4.34
N GLY A 206 22.91 14.59 4.88
CA GLY A 206 24.20 14.87 4.22
C GLY A 206 24.32 14.23 2.83
N LEU A 207 23.67 13.08 2.60
CA LEU A 207 23.63 12.45 1.28
C LEU A 207 22.72 13.21 0.31
N ASP A 208 21.59 13.71 0.77
CA ASP A 208 20.69 14.53 -0.05
C ASP A 208 21.36 15.87 -0.39
N ASP A 209 21.98 16.52 0.58
CA ASP A 209 22.76 17.75 0.38
C ASP A 209 23.92 17.50 -0.63
N LEU A 210 24.56 16.33 -0.55
CA LEU A 210 25.63 15.95 -1.49
C LEU A 210 25.09 15.71 -2.90
N VAL A 211 23.95 15.05 -3.03
CA VAL A 211 23.29 14.87 -4.34
C VAL A 211 22.91 16.23 -4.94
N GLU A 212 22.35 17.12 -4.14
CA GLU A 212 22.03 18.49 -4.56
C GLU A 212 23.30 19.26 -4.99
N SER A 213 24.38 19.15 -4.23
CA SER A 213 25.68 19.73 -4.57
C SER A 213 26.21 19.24 -5.91
N ILE A 214 26.18 17.91 -6.15
CA ILE A 214 26.62 17.30 -7.41
C ILE A 214 25.79 17.81 -8.60
N LEU A 215 24.47 17.82 -8.46
CA LEU A 215 23.55 18.26 -9.52
C LEU A 215 23.65 19.78 -9.79
N SER A 216 24.08 20.55 -8.82
CA SER A 216 24.31 22.00 -8.97
C SER A 216 25.58 22.36 -9.73
N LYS A 217 26.49 21.40 -9.98
CA LYS A 217 27.71 21.64 -10.74
C LYS A 217 27.41 21.99 -12.20
N ASN A 218 27.85 23.16 -12.62
CA ASN A 218 27.61 23.71 -13.97
C ASN A 218 28.56 23.13 -15.04
N THR A 219 28.76 21.80 -15.06
CA THR A 219 29.62 21.13 -16.09
C THR A 219 29.11 21.38 -17.50
N GLY A 220 27.79 21.33 -17.74
CA GLY A 220 27.19 21.58 -19.04
C GLY A 220 27.48 23.00 -19.59
N THR A 221 27.41 24.03 -18.74
CA THR A 221 27.71 25.41 -19.13
C THR A 221 29.19 25.63 -19.39
N ALA A 222 30.09 24.99 -18.66
CA ALA A 222 31.54 25.07 -18.90
C ALA A 222 31.90 24.41 -20.24
N LEU A 223 31.28 23.26 -20.56
CA LEU A 223 31.46 22.58 -21.83
C LEU A 223 30.90 23.40 -23.02
N ASP A 224 29.74 24.05 -22.84
CA ASP A 224 29.15 24.93 -23.84
C ASP A 224 30.07 26.13 -24.15
N ARG A 225 30.73 26.71 -23.13
CA ARG A 225 31.74 27.78 -23.29
C ARG A 225 32.97 27.29 -24.06
N LEU A 226 33.45 26.08 -23.77
CA LEU A 226 34.57 25.47 -24.52
C LEU A 226 34.19 25.25 -25.97
N SER A 227 33.00 24.69 -26.22
CA SER A 227 32.47 24.46 -27.57
C SER A 227 32.33 25.76 -28.35
N ALA A 228 31.84 26.83 -27.74
CA ALA A 228 31.70 28.15 -28.35
C ALA A 228 33.07 28.76 -28.71
N ALA A 229 34.04 28.69 -27.78
CA ALA A 229 35.38 29.21 -28.02
C ALA A 229 36.09 28.51 -29.20
N PHE A 230 35.94 27.18 -29.29
CA PHE A 230 36.48 26.41 -30.41
C PHE A 230 35.82 26.79 -31.75
N THR A 231 34.52 26.96 -31.77
CA THR A 231 33.74 27.32 -32.95
C THR A 231 34.14 28.72 -33.48
N ILE A 232 34.29 29.71 -32.57
CA ILE A 232 34.72 31.07 -32.93
C ILE A 232 36.12 31.05 -33.54
N TYR A 233 37.03 30.31 -32.95
CA TYR A 233 38.37 30.17 -33.46
C TYR A 233 38.38 29.58 -34.86
N TYR A 234 37.67 28.48 -35.08
CA TYR A 234 37.61 27.80 -36.36
C TYR A 234 36.98 28.68 -37.44
N ASN A 235 35.91 29.38 -37.09
CA ASN A 235 35.25 30.32 -37.99
C ASN A 235 36.13 31.52 -38.34
N SER A 236 36.99 31.98 -37.41
CA SER A 236 37.95 33.04 -37.68
C SER A 236 39.09 32.60 -38.62
N TYR A 237 39.40 31.31 -38.62
CA TYR A 237 40.46 30.73 -39.46
C TYR A 237 40.00 30.49 -40.90
N LEU A 238 38.73 30.25 -41.09
CA LEU A 238 38.13 30.08 -42.41
C LEU A 238 37.83 31.43 -43.01
N ASN A 239 38.66 31.86 -43.90
CA ASN A 239 38.52 33.12 -44.70
C ASN A 239 37.05 33.33 -45.12
N THR A 240 36.60 34.57 -45.07
CA THR A 240 35.22 35.05 -45.27
C THR A 240 34.47 34.45 -46.48
N ALA A 241 35.12 33.90 -47.48
CA ALA A 241 34.49 33.25 -48.63
C ALA A 241 33.88 31.87 -48.35
N ASN A 242 34.29 31.21 -47.27
CA ASN A 242 33.84 29.85 -46.95
C ASN A 242 32.89 29.74 -45.74
N ILE A 243 32.65 30.86 -45.03
CA ILE A 243 31.80 30.89 -43.80
C ILE A 243 30.39 30.36 -44.10
N TYR A 244 29.81 30.75 -45.23
CA TYR A 244 28.46 30.29 -45.61
C TYR A 244 28.39 28.77 -45.89
N ARG A 245 29.44 28.17 -46.43
CA ARG A 245 29.50 26.74 -46.72
C ARG A 245 29.66 25.93 -45.42
N LEU A 246 30.51 26.41 -44.51
CA LEU A 246 30.72 25.78 -43.21
C LEU A 246 29.48 25.93 -42.31
N LEU A 247 28.89 27.15 -42.31
CA LEU A 247 27.64 27.40 -41.56
C LEU A 247 26.46 26.55 -42.06
N LEU A 248 26.31 26.37 -43.40
CA LEU A 248 25.28 25.52 -43.98
C LEU A 248 25.51 24.04 -43.65
N TYR A 249 26.76 23.59 -43.62
CA TYR A 249 27.11 22.22 -43.29
C TYR A 249 26.88 21.93 -41.81
N THR A 250 27.38 22.79 -40.93
CA THR A 250 27.13 22.67 -39.48
C THR A 250 25.64 22.81 -39.13
N PHE A 251 24.95 23.72 -39.83
CA PHE A 251 23.51 23.91 -39.63
C PHE A 251 22.70 22.69 -40.10
N SER A 252 23.02 22.08 -41.23
CA SER A 252 22.34 20.89 -41.73
C SER A 252 22.59 19.66 -40.84
N VAL A 253 23.81 19.54 -40.30
CA VAL A 253 24.12 18.48 -39.32
C VAL A 253 23.38 18.70 -38.00
N LEU A 254 23.35 19.93 -37.50
CA LEU A 254 22.59 20.28 -36.32
C LEU A 254 21.08 20.12 -36.54
N LEU A 255 20.57 20.46 -37.73
CA LEU A 255 19.16 20.25 -38.07
C LEU A 255 18.80 18.76 -38.15
N LEU A 256 19.69 17.94 -38.72
CA LEU A 256 19.52 16.47 -38.74
C LEU A 256 19.51 15.87 -37.32
N PHE A 257 20.44 16.29 -36.48
CA PHE A 257 20.46 15.85 -35.10
C PHE A 257 19.27 16.40 -34.30
N TYR A 258 18.87 17.64 -34.57
CA TYR A 258 17.68 18.22 -33.97
C TYR A 258 16.41 17.48 -34.38
N ILE A 259 16.27 17.16 -35.67
CA ILE A 259 15.13 16.38 -36.18
C ILE A 259 15.17 14.95 -35.63
N ALA A 260 16.32 14.29 -35.62
CA ALA A 260 16.49 12.96 -35.03
C ALA A 260 16.21 12.98 -33.52
N TYR A 261 16.72 13.97 -32.79
CA TYR A 261 16.44 14.18 -31.38
C TYR A 261 14.95 14.40 -31.12
N ILE A 262 14.29 15.28 -31.92
CA ILE A 262 12.84 15.50 -31.79
C ILE A 262 12.04 14.22 -32.12
N LEU A 263 12.42 13.52 -33.21
CA LEU A 263 11.75 12.28 -33.60
C LEU A 263 11.94 11.18 -32.55
N VAL A 264 13.15 10.95 -32.08
CA VAL A 264 13.44 9.98 -31.03
C VAL A 264 12.75 10.38 -29.72
N ARG A 265 12.84 11.67 -29.37
CA ARG A 265 12.17 12.18 -28.17
C ARG A 265 10.64 12.08 -28.26
N LEU A 266 10.05 12.40 -29.43
CA LEU A 266 8.62 12.26 -29.67
C LEU A 266 8.18 10.79 -29.65
N LEU A 267 8.94 9.90 -30.29
CA LEU A 267 8.67 8.46 -30.28
C LEU A 267 8.82 7.88 -28.87
N LEU A 268 9.90 8.18 -28.17
CA LEU A 268 10.12 7.72 -26.80
C LEU A 268 9.10 8.33 -25.84
N SER A 269 8.78 9.62 -25.99
CA SER A 269 7.75 10.28 -25.21
C SER A 269 6.37 9.70 -25.49
N SER A 270 6.03 9.46 -26.76
CA SER A 270 4.74 8.85 -27.15
C SER A 270 4.62 7.42 -26.64
N ILE A 271 5.68 6.62 -26.74
CA ILE A 271 5.72 5.24 -26.23
C ILE A 271 5.67 5.24 -24.70
N SER A 272 6.47 6.09 -24.05
CA SER A 272 6.48 6.15 -22.57
C SER A 272 5.16 6.69 -22.01
N VAL A 273 4.53 7.68 -22.65
CA VAL A 273 3.20 8.16 -22.26
C VAL A 273 2.14 7.08 -22.49
N LYS A 274 2.20 6.37 -23.62
CA LYS A 274 1.27 5.27 -23.89
C LYS A 274 1.45 4.13 -22.89
N MET A 275 2.69 3.70 -22.66
CA MET A 275 3.01 2.67 -21.67
C MET A 275 2.68 3.13 -20.23
N ALA A 276 2.94 4.41 -19.90
CA ALA A 276 2.59 4.96 -18.60
C ALA A 276 1.06 5.00 -18.41
N ASN A 277 0.31 5.43 -19.43
CA ASN A 277 -1.15 5.44 -19.39
C ASN A 277 -1.74 4.02 -19.31
N GLU A 278 -1.23 3.08 -20.10
CA GLU A 278 -1.65 1.68 -20.01
C GLU A 278 -1.30 1.07 -18.64
N LYS A 279 -0.09 1.33 -18.15
CA LYS A 279 0.33 0.88 -16.82
C LYS A 279 -0.48 1.56 -15.72
N LEU A 280 -0.80 2.84 -15.85
CA LEU A 280 -1.66 3.57 -14.91
C LEU A 280 -3.07 3.00 -14.90
N LEU A 281 -3.63 2.69 -16.07
CA LEU A 281 -4.96 2.08 -16.22
C LEU A 281 -5.01 0.67 -15.62
N ILE A 282 -3.99 -0.15 -15.88
CA ILE A 282 -3.85 -1.50 -15.32
C ILE A 282 -3.64 -1.41 -13.80
N THR A 283 -2.78 -0.48 -13.37
CA THR A 283 -2.47 -0.29 -11.95
C THR A 283 -3.69 0.24 -11.20
N ASN A 284 -4.42 1.21 -11.75
CA ASN A 284 -5.67 1.69 -11.14
C ASN A 284 -6.72 0.57 -11.04
N LYS A 285 -6.91 -0.22 -12.09
CA LYS A 285 -7.80 -1.40 -12.04
C LYS A 285 -7.33 -2.46 -11.05
N ALA A 286 -6.02 -2.63 -10.87
CA ALA A 286 -5.48 -3.53 -9.87
C ALA A 286 -5.69 -2.98 -8.45
N TYR A 287 -5.47 -1.69 -8.22
CA TYR A 287 -5.73 -1.04 -6.93
C TYR A 287 -7.20 -1.09 -6.52
N GLU A 288 -8.14 -0.97 -7.47
CA GLU A 288 -9.58 -1.11 -7.20
C GLU A 288 -9.97 -2.48 -6.60
N ARG A 289 -9.14 -3.51 -6.76
CA ARG A 289 -9.34 -4.82 -6.13
C ARG A 289 -8.89 -4.86 -4.67
N PHE A 290 -7.98 -3.98 -4.28
CA PHE A 290 -7.41 -3.94 -2.93
C PHE A 290 -7.97 -2.78 -2.10
N VAL A 291 -8.37 -1.70 -2.75
CA VAL A 291 -9.02 -0.56 -2.09
C VAL A 291 -10.43 -0.43 -2.66
N PRO A 292 -11.46 -0.76 -1.88
CA PRO A 292 -12.85 -0.62 -2.30
C PRO A 292 -13.15 0.83 -2.72
N LYS A 293 -13.93 1.02 -3.78
CA LYS A 293 -14.36 2.37 -4.23
C LYS A 293 -15.16 3.10 -3.17
N GLU A 294 -15.89 2.35 -2.38
CA GLU A 294 -16.67 2.82 -1.26
C GLU A 294 -15.79 3.51 -0.22
N SER A 295 -14.58 2.99 0.02
CA SER A 295 -13.59 3.59 0.92
C SER A 295 -13.18 4.99 0.47
N LEU A 296 -12.94 5.18 -0.83
CA LEU A 296 -12.62 6.48 -1.40
C LEU A 296 -13.78 7.46 -1.26
N SER A 297 -15.00 6.99 -1.55
CA SER A 297 -16.21 7.79 -1.43
C SER A 297 -16.48 8.24 0.01
N ILE A 298 -16.29 7.36 0.99
CA ILE A 298 -16.43 7.69 2.42
C ILE A 298 -15.42 8.75 2.83
N LEU A 299 -14.17 8.65 2.38
CA LEU A 299 -13.11 9.61 2.66
C LEU A 299 -13.18 10.87 1.78
N SER A 300 -14.20 11.01 0.92
CA SER A 300 -14.36 12.12 -0.03
C SER A 300 -13.13 12.31 -0.92
N LYS A 301 -12.53 11.19 -1.38
CA LYS A 301 -11.39 11.16 -2.29
C LYS A 301 -11.80 10.66 -3.66
N ASN A 302 -11.21 11.22 -4.71
CA ASN A 302 -11.51 10.83 -6.10
C ASN A 302 -10.61 9.67 -6.58
N SER A 303 -9.44 9.50 -5.96
CA SER A 303 -8.44 8.53 -6.36
C SER A 303 -7.66 7.99 -5.16
N VAL A 304 -7.09 6.80 -5.30
CA VAL A 304 -6.16 6.21 -4.33
C VAL A 304 -4.93 7.11 -4.11
N ILE A 305 -4.53 7.88 -5.13
CA ILE A 305 -3.39 8.81 -5.07
C ILE A 305 -3.65 9.97 -4.09
N ASP A 306 -4.90 10.30 -3.85
CA ASP A 306 -5.30 11.38 -2.94
C ASP A 306 -5.31 10.97 -1.47
N LEU A 307 -5.17 9.65 -1.20
CA LEU A 307 -5.13 9.12 0.16
C LEU A 307 -3.82 9.46 0.85
N LYS A 308 -3.93 9.97 2.06
CA LYS A 308 -2.80 10.26 2.93
C LYS A 308 -2.91 9.48 4.22
N LEU A 309 -1.77 9.14 4.78
CA LEU A 309 -1.72 8.52 6.10
C LEU A 309 -2.37 9.44 7.14
N GLY A 310 -3.32 8.88 7.89
CA GLY A 310 -4.09 9.62 8.89
C GLY A 310 -5.35 10.31 8.32
N ASP A 311 -5.64 10.21 7.01
CA ASP A 311 -6.97 10.56 6.53
C ASP A 311 -8.01 9.71 7.26
N GLY A 312 -9.02 10.32 7.84
CA GLY A 312 -10.04 9.61 8.57
C GLY A 312 -11.30 10.43 8.78
N ILE A 313 -12.43 9.75 8.85
CA ILE A 313 -13.72 10.34 9.13
C ILE A 313 -14.43 9.52 10.21
N ARG A 314 -15.02 10.22 11.18
CA ARG A 314 -15.91 9.60 12.16
C ARG A 314 -17.30 9.49 11.55
N ARG A 315 -17.84 8.27 11.56
CA ARG A 315 -19.17 7.99 11.05
C ARG A 315 -19.79 6.82 11.79
N GLU A 316 -21.08 6.90 12.03
CA GLU A 316 -21.85 5.73 12.47
C GLU A 316 -22.07 4.81 11.27
N MET A 317 -21.71 3.55 11.42
CA MET A 317 -21.83 2.52 10.39
C MET A 317 -22.17 1.18 11.02
N SER A 318 -22.82 0.33 10.24
CA SER A 318 -22.99 -1.06 10.63
C SER A 318 -21.77 -1.89 10.22
N VAL A 319 -21.33 -2.77 11.12
CA VAL A 319 -20.30 -3.76 10.86
C VAL A 319 -20.93 -5.15 10.89
N LEU A 320 -20.62 -5.95 9.88
CA LEU A 320 -21.01 -7.35 9.76
C LEU A 320 -19.76 -8.22 9.81
N PHE A 321 -19.73 -9.16 10.73
CA PHE A 321 -18.76 -10.25 10.77
C PHE A 321 -19.46 -11.55 10.36
N SER A 322 -18.80 -12.34 9.52
CA SER A 322 -19.27 -13.68 9.17
C SER A 322 -18.11 -14.65 9.21
N ASP A 323 -18.28 -15.80 9.82
CA ASP A 323 -17.25 -16.85 9.96
C ASP A 323 -17.81 -18.24 9.65
N ILE A 324 -16.97 -19.13 9.09
CA ILE A 324 -17.38 -20.50 8.74
C ILE A 324 -17.29 -21.38 9.98
N ARG A 325 -18.38 -22.08 10.29
CA ARG A 325 -18.46 -23.01 11.41
C ARG A 325 -17.46 -24.15 11.26
N SER A 326 -16.64 -24.34 12.31
CA SER A 326 -15.67 -25.44 12.39
C SER A 326 -14.69 -25.47 11.21
N PHE A 327 -14.38 -24.30 10.64
CA PHE A 327 -13.46 -24.19 9.50
C PHE A 327 -12.10 -24.83 9.79
N THR A 328 -11.51 -24.59 10.97
CA THR A 328 -10.23 -25.21 11.36
C THR A 328 -10.24 -26.73 11.20
N ALA A 329 -11.24 -27.40 11.73
CA ALA A 329 -11.38 -28.86 11.61
C ALA A 329 -11.69 -29.32 10.18
N MET A 330 -12.29 -28.45 9.37
CA MET A 330 -12.54 -28.73 7.95
C MET A 330 -11.27 -28.53 7.13
N SER A 331 -10.53 -27.46 7.38
CA SER A 331 -9.28 -27.12 6.67
C SER A 331 -8.14 -28.13 6.95
N GLU A 332 -8.09 -28.71 8.15
CA GLU A 332 -7.14 -29.78 8.49
C GLU A 332 -7.27 -31.05 7.63
N LYS A 333 -8.43 -31.24 7.00
CA LYS A 333 -8.70 -32.36 6.09
C LYS A 333 -8.43 -32.05 4.62
N MET A 334 -8.03 -30.81 4.31
CA MET A 334 -7.76 -30.31 2.96
C MET A 334 -6.28 -30.11 2.74
N THR A 335 -5.83 -30.26 1.49
CA THR A 335 -4.52 -29.75 1.11
C THR A 335 -4.55 -28.21 1.11
N PRO A 336 -3.40 -27.53 1.19
CA PRO A 336 -3.32 -26.08 1.10
C PRO A 336 -4.01 -25.53 -0.16
N GLU A 337 -3.86 -26.20 -1.29
CA GLU A 337 -4.46 -25.81 -2.58
C GLU A 337 -5.98 -25.96 -2.57
N GLU A 338 -6.49 -27.05 -2.00
CA GLU A 338 -7.92 -27.28 -1.84
C GLU A 338 -8.55 -26.28 -0.90
N ASN A 339 -7.88 -25.97 0.22
CA ASN A 339 -8.32 -24.96 1.18
C ASN A 339 -8.37 -23.58 0.53
N PHE A 340 -7.32 -23.20 -0.20
CA PHE A 340 -7.27 -21.93 -0.93
C PHE A 340 -8.38 -21.83 -1.99
N GLY A 341 -8.60 -22.90 -2.76
CA GLY A 341 -9.67 -22.99 -3.75
C GLY A 341 -11.06 -22.90 -3.12
N PHE A 342 -11.25 -23.56 -1.98
CA PHE A 342 -12.50 -23.54 -1.22
C PHE A 342 -12.83 -22.13 -0.72
N ILE A 343 -11.90 -21.47 -0.02
CA ILE A 343 -12.08 -20.10 0.49
C ILE A 343 -12.43 -19.16 -0.67
N ASN A 344 -11.68 -19.19 -1.77
CA ASN A 344 -11.96 -18.32 -2.90
C ASN A 344 -13.35 -18.58 -3.53
N SER A 345 -13.80 -19.82 -3.57
CA SER A 345 -15.14 -20.18 -4.07
C SER A 345 -16.25 -19.62 -3.17
N TYR A 346 -16.05 -19.72 -1.87
CA TYR A 346 -16.97 -19.17 -0.87
C TYR A 346 -17.03 -17.64 -0.94
N LEU A 347 -15.87 -16.96 -0.91
CA LEU A 347 -15.78 -15.50 -0.95
C LEU A 347 -16.33 -14.91 -2.26
N LYS A 348 -16.15 -15.62 -3.38
CA LYS A 348 -16.72 -15.24 -4.70
C LYS A 348 -18.24 -15.15 -4.69
N ILE A 349 -18.90 -15.93 -3.84
CA ILE A 349 -20.35 -15.92 -3.68
C ILE A 349 -20.77 -14.85 -2.68
N MET A 350 -20.10 -14.78 -1.52
CA MET A 350 -20.52 -13.92 -0.42
C MET A 350 -20.23 -12.44 -0.66
N GLY A 351 -19.09 -12.12 -1.29
CA GLY A 351 -18.71 -10.73 -1.52
C GLY A 351 -19.71 -9.91 -2.35
N PRO A 352 -20.24 -10.42 -3.48
CA PRO A 352 -21.27 -9.73 -4.25
C PRO A 352 -22.58 -9.48 -3.49
N ILE A 353 -22.91 -10.33 -2.50
CA ILE A 353 -24.13 -10.16 -1.69
C ILE A 353 -24.00 -8.92 -0.82
N VAL A 354 -22.87 -8.76 -0.12
CA VAL A 354 -22.61 -7.58 0.69
C VAL A 354 -22.75 -6.30 -0.15
N ARG A 355 -22.15 -6.28 -1.35
CA ARG A 355 -22.23 -5.12 -2.26
C ARG A 355 -23.63 -4.83 -2.78
N ARG A 356 -24.46 -5.86 -3.01
CA ARG A 356 -25.88 -5.67 -3.42
C ARG A 356 -26.73 -4.97 -2.35
N HIS A 357 -26.32 -5.10 -1.09
CA HIS A 357 -26.97 -4.44 0.05
C HIS A 357 -26.19 -3.21 0.51
N ASN A 358 -25.60 -2.43 -0.42
CA ASN A 358 -24.91 -1.16 -0.15
C ASN A 358 -23.76 -1.26 0.86
N GLY A 359 -23.27 -2.47 1.14
CA GLY A 359 -22.10 -2.73 1.96
C GLY A 359 -20.84 -2.93 1.12
N PHE A 360 -19.70 -2.89 1.74
CA PHE A 360 -18.42 -3.27 1.14
C PHE A 360 -17.61 -4.13 2.10
N ILE A 361 -16.72 -4.92 1.53
CA ILE A 361 -15.79 -5.74 2.32
C ILE A 361 -14.64 -4.86 2.77
N ASP A 362 -14.43 -4.75 4.08
CA ASP A 362 -13.25 -4.09 4.64
C ASP A 362 -12.03 -5.01 4.50
N LYS A 363 -12.16 -6.22 4.98
CA LYS A 363 -11.12 -7.25 4.85
C LYS A 363 -11.66 -8.68 5.01
N TYR A 364 -10.85 -9.61 4.55
CA TYR A 364 -10.99 -11.02 4.85
C TYR A 364 -10.00 -11.40 5.95
N ILE A 365 -10.45 -12.13 6.95
CA ILE A 365 -9.65 -12.54 8.12
C ILE A 365 -9.67 -14.09 8.14
N GLY A 366 -8.78 -14.71 7.34
CA GLY A 366 -8.86 -16.14 7.06
C GLY A 366 -10.11 -16.48 6.26
N ASP A 367 -11.01 -17.27 6.84
CA ASP A 367 -12.33 -17.61 6.30
C ASP A 367 -13.42 -16.60 6.69
N ALA A 368 -13.13 -15.70 7.63
CA ALA A 368 -14.06 -14.70 8.07
C ALA A 368 -14.11 -13.49 7.13
N ILE A 369 -15.28 -12.90 7.02
CA ILE A 369 -15.57 -11.67 6.27
C ILE A 369 -15.88 -10.56 7.26
N MET A 370 -15.17 -9.46 7.17
CA MET A 370 -15.53 -8.20 7.81
C MET A 370 -16.05 -7.25 6.75
N ALA A 371 -17.32 -6.87 6.88
CA ALA A 371 -17.98 -5.95 5.97
C ALA A 371 -18.55 -4.74 6.71
N LEU A 372 -18.64 -3.62 6.01
CA LEU A 372 -19.15 -2.36 6.52
C LEU A 372 -20.32 -1.88 5.66
N SER A 373 -21.34 -1.34 6.31
CA SER A 373 -22.48 -0.70 5.66
C SER A 373 -22.60 0.74 6.16
N PRO A 374 -22.20 1.72 5.33
CA PRO A 374 -22.24 3.16 5.69
C PRO A 374 -23.64 3.77 5.51
N GLY A 375 -24.59 3.00 4.99
CA GLY A 375 -25.97 3.38 4.70
C GLY A 375 -26.92 3.10 5.85
N LYS A 376 -28.04 2.47 5.52
CA LYS A 376 -29.05 2.08 6.51
C LYS A 376 -28.61 0.82 7.28
N SER A 377 -29.02 0.75 8.55
CA SER A 377 -28.72 -0.41 9.39
C SER A 377 -29.34 -1.70 8.84
N GLU A 378 -30.50 -1.60 8.19
CA GLU A 378 -31.19 -2.71 7.52
C GLU A 378 -30.34 -3.34 6.42
N ASP A 379 -29.46 -2.56 5.74
CA ASP A 379 -28.62 -3.08 4.66
C ASP A 379 -27.71 -4.22 5.14
N ALA A 380 -27.10 -4.08 6.32
CA ALA A 380 -26.25 -5.11 6.90
C ALA A 380 -27.05 -6.36 7.32
N VAL A 381 -28.25 -6.18 7.87
CA VAL A 381 -29.12 -7.29 8.27
C VAL A 381 -29.61 -8.04 7.03
N GLN A 382 -30.05 -7.32 6.00
CA GLN A 382 -30.48 -7.91 4.73
C GLN A 382 -29.34 -8.63 4.01
N ALA A 383 -28.11 -8.09 4.09
CA ALA A 383 -26.92 -8.79 3.61
C ALA A 383 -26.74 -10.13 4.34
N GLY A 384 -26.83 -10.15 5.66
CA GLY A 384 -26.75 -11.37 6.47
C GLY A 384 -27.81 -12.41 6.10
N ILE A 385 -29.06 -12.00 5.99
CA ILE A 385 -30.17 -12.87 5.55
C ILE A 385 -29.89 -13.44 4.16
N SER A 386 -29.47 -12.59 3.23
CA SER A 386 -29.19 -12.98 1.83
C SER A 386 -27.98 -13.92 1.75
N MET A 387 -26.94 -13.72 2.55
CA MET A 387 -25.78 -14.61 2.65
C MET A 387 -26.21 -16.01 3.09
N LEU A 388 -27.06 -16.12 4.12
CA LEU A 388 -27.57 -17.40 4.61
C LEU A 388 -28.45 -18.10 3.58
N LYS A 389 -29.29 -17.36 2.87
CA LYS A 389 -30.15 -17.92 1.78
C LYS A 389 -29.30 -18.44 0.62
N GLU A 390 -28.30 -17.68 0.18
CA GLU A 390 -27.41 -18.10 -0.91
C GLU A 390 -26.52 -19.28 -0.49
N LEU A 391 -26.09 -19.32 0.78
CA LEU A 391 -25.34 -20.45 1.31
C LEU A 391 -26.16 -21.75 1.29
N LYS A 392 -27.45 -21.70 1.61
CA LYS A 392 -28.36 -22.85 1.48
C LYS A 392 -28.42 -23.35 0.04
N LYS A 393 -28.53 -22.42 -0.92
CA LYS A 393 -28.52 -22.75 -2.35
C LYS A 393 -27.19 -23.38 -2.76
N TYR A 394 -26.07 -22.77 -2.37
CA TYR A 394 -24.72 -23.31 -2.61
C TYR A 394 -24.56 -24.74 -2.07
N ASN A 395 -24.99 -24.97 -0.84
CA ASN A 395 -24.97 -26.29 -0.21
C ASN A 395 -25.85 -27.31 -0.96
N SER A 396 -27.00 -26.88 -1.49
CA SER A 396 -27.90 -27.76 -2.26
C SER A 396 -27.33 -28.15 -3.63
N GLU A 397 -26.69 -27.20 -4.32
CA GLU A 397 -26.05 -27.39 -5.63
C GLU A 397 -24.80 -28.29 -5.54
N ASN A 398 -24.08 -28.25 -4.41
CA ASN A 398 -22.86 -29.01 -4.20
C ASN A 398 -23.06 -30.34 -3.41
N ARG A 399 -24.31 -30.76 -3.20
CA ARG A 399 -24.64 -32.02 -2.50
C ARG A 399 -24.09 -33.29 -3.17
N ASN A 400 -23.77 -33.25 -4.47
CA ASN A 400 -23.29 -34.41 -5.23
C ASN A 400 -21.81 -34.75 -5.00
N SER A 401 -21.04 -33.93 -4.31
CA SER A 401 -19.72 -34.30 -3.81
C SER A 401 -19.90 -35.00 -2.43
N ALA A 402 -20.01 -36.32 -2.46
CA ALA A 402 -20.38 -37.20 -1.35
C ALA A 402 -19.49 -37.13 -0.08
N GLU A 403 -18.51 -36.23 -0.04
CA GLU A 403 -17.51 -36.15 1.03
C GLU A 403 -17.54 -34.84 1.86
N ARG A 404 -18.39 -33.84 1.51
CA ARG A 404 -18.37 -32.55 2.23
C ARG A 404 -19.64 -32.31 3.03
N SER A 405 -19.48 -32.10 4.32
CA SER A 405 -20.57 -31.62 5.18
C SER A 405 -21.06 -30.23 4.69
N PRO A 406 -22.37 -29.93 4.81
CA PRO A 406 -22.90 -28.61 4.45
C PRO A 406 -22.15 -27.49 5.21
N ILE A 407 -21.78 -26.45 4.47
CA ILE A 407 -21.16 -25.27 5.09
C ILE A 407 -22.21 -24.54 5.90
N GLN A 408 -21.81 -24.15 7.10
CA GLN A 408 -22.59 -23.29 7.99
C GLN A 408 -21.76 -22.06 8.35
N ILE A 409 -22.41 -20.91 8.47
CA ILE A 409 -21.76 -19.67 8.89
C ILE A 409 -22.46 -19.08 10.11
N GLY A 410 -21.68 -18.40 10.95
CA GLY A 410 -22.18 -17.47 11.96
C GLY A 410 -22.07 -16.05 11.44
N ILE A 411 -23.08 -15.22 11.69
CA ILE A 411 -23.08 -13.81 11.30
C ILE A 411 -23.43 -12.96 12.52
N GLY A 412 -22.59 -11.98 12.82
CA GLY A 412 -22.83 -10.96 13.85
C GLY A 412 -22.92 -9.57 13.23
N VAL A 413 -23.97 -8.81 13.56
CA VAL A 413 -24.15 -7.44 13.06
C VAL A 413 -24.28 -6.48 14.24
N HIS A 414 -23.51 -5.42 14.19
CA HIS A 414 -23.57 -4.33 15.17
C HIS A 414 -23.45 -2.97 14.47
N ILE A 415 -23.98 -1.92 15.10
CA ILE A 415 -23.83 -0.54 14.66
C ILE A 415 -23.21 0.31 15.75
N GLY A 416 -22.41 1.26 15.37
CA GLY A 416 -21.85 2.25 16.27
C GLY A 416 -20.93 3.24 15.58
N ASP A 417 -20.50 4.19 16.38
CA ASP A 417 -19.51 5.19 15.94
C ASP A 417 -18.16 4.54 15.69
N MET A 418 -17.62 4.80 14.51
CA MET A 418 -16.28 4.33 14.15
C MET A 418 -15.53 5.35 13.32
N ILE A 419 -14.21 5.31 13.40
CA ILE A 419 -13.34 6.10 12.54
C ILE A 419 -12.92 5.21 11.38
N PHE A 420 -13.41 5.54 10.19
CA PHE A 420 -12.93 4.94 8.96
C PHE A 420 -11.79 5.80 8.40
N GLY A 421 -10.65 5.23 8.14
CA GLY A 421 -9.50 6.01 7.69
C GLY A 421 -8.33 5.15 7.23
N THR A 422 -7.26 5.84 6.84
CA THR A 422 -6.01 5.22 6.42
C THR A 422 -5.04 5.12 7.59
N VAL A 423 -4.67 3.89 7.90
CA VAL A 423 -3.71 3.55 8.97
C VAL A 423 -2.51 2.82 8.39
N GLY A 424 -1.40 2.87 9.09
CA GLY A 424 -0.19 2.15 8.68
C GLY A 424 1.01 3.08 8.56
N GLU A 425 1.74 2.93 7.47
CA GLU A 425 2.96 3.69 7.15
C GLU A 425 2.94 4.08 5.67
N ASN A 426 3.85 4.98 5.24
CA ASN A 426 3.86 5.47 3.86
C ASN A 426 4.05 4.37 2.80
N ASN A 427 4.68 3.25 3.15
CA ASN A 427 4.88 2.12 2.23
C ASN A 427 3.77 1.07 2.31
N ARG A 428 2.97 1.09 3.39
CA ARG A 428 1.87 0.17 3.60
C ARG A 428 0.74 0.86 4.36
N MET A 429 -0.19 1.38 3.62
CA MET A 429 -1.43 1.94 4.14
C MET A 429 -2.57 0.95 3.92
N GLU A 430 -3.45 0.89 4.89
CA GLU A 430 -4.69 0.12 4.82
C GLU A 430 -5.85 1.05 5.17
N SER A 431 -6.90 1.03 4.35
CA SER A 431 -8.15 1.71 4.69
C SER A 431 -8.96 0.76 5.54
N THR A 432 -9.25 1.15 6.77
CA THR A 432 -10.00 0.31 7.71
C THR A 432 -10.71 1.16 8.76
N VAL A 433 -11.50 0.50 9.57
CA VAL A 433 -12.16 1.10 10.72
C VAL A 433 -11.44 0.80 12.02
N ILE A 434 -11.43 1.79 12.91
CA ILE A 434 -10.98 1.65 14.29
C ILE A 434 -12.15 2.05 15.19
N SER A 435 -12.65 1.11 15.97
CA SER A 435 -13.71 1.36 16.96
C SER A 435 -13.91 0.18 17.89
N ASP A 436 -14.42 0.45 19.08
CA ASP A 436 -14.98 -0.56 19.99
C ASP A 436 -16.17 -1.30 19.35
N ALA A 437 -16.92 -0.64 18.45
CA ALA A 437 -18.04 -1.23 17.75
C ALA A 437 -17.61 -2.40 16.86
N VAL A 438 -16.43 -2.31 16.24
CA VAL A 438 -15.85 -3.40 15.44
C VAL A 438 -15.58 -4.62 16.32
N ASN A 439 -14.97 -4.42 17.48
CA ASN A 439 -14.68 -5.48 18.43
C ASN A 439 -15.99 -6.12 18.95
N LEU A 440 -17.02 -5.32 19.17
CA LEU A 440 -18.31 -5.82 19.61
C LEU A 440 -19.01 -6.64 18.53
N GLY A 441 -18.97 -6.18 17.27
CA GLY A 441 -19.51 -6.93 16.12
C GLY A 441 -18.87 -8.31 15.97
N SER A 442 -17.54 -8.39 16.06
CA SER A 442 -16.82 -9.67 16.05
C SER A 442 -17.22 -10.60 17.19
N ARG A 443 -17.41 -10.05 18.40
CA ARG A 443 -17.85 -10.85 19.56
C ARG A 443 -19.29 -11.34 19.42
N ILE A 444 -20.18 -10.55 18.86
CA ILE A 444 -21.55 -10.96 18.54
C ILE A 444 -21.54 -12.12 17.53
N GLU A 445 -20.65 -12.06 16.52
CA GLU A 445 -20.46 -13.20 15.62
C GLU A 445 -20.04 -14.44 16.41
N GLY A 446 -19.01 -14.36 17.28
CA GLY A 446 -18.57 -15.48 18.11
C GLY A 446 -19.67 -16.08 18.99
N LEU A 447 -20.60 -15.27 19.50
CA LEU A 447 -21.78 -15.73 20.27
C LEU A 447 -22.72 -16.59 19.45
N THR A 448 -22.73 -16.42 18.11
CA THR A 448 -23.56 -17.26 17.23
C THR A 448 -23.26 -18.76 17.42
N LYS A 449 -22.00 -19.10 17.68
CA LYS A 449 -21.57 -20.48 17.93
C LYS A 449 -22.10 -20.98 19.28
N HIS A 450 -22.03 -20.14 20.31
CA HIS A 450 -22.48 -20.50 21.65
C HIS A 450 -23.99 -20.79 21.69
N TYR A 451 -24.78 -19.91 21.05
CA TYR A 451 -26.24 -20.05 21.03
C TYR A 451 -26.75 -20.94 19.88
N GLY A 452 -25.90 -21.44 18.99
CA GLY A 452 -26.31 -22.25 17.84
C GLY A 452 -27.15 -21.48 16.81
N ILE A 453 -26.92 -20.19 16.68
CA ILE A 453 -27.70 -19.25 15.88
C ILE A 453 -26.86 -18.83 14.67
N SER A 454 -27.50 -18.66 13.50
CA SER A 454 -26.79 -18.27 12.27
C SER A 454 -26.60 -16.76 12.11
N LEU A 455 -27.54 -15.94 12.61
CA LEU A 455 -27.48 -14.48 12.50
C LEU A 455 -27.90 -13.84 13.81
N LEU A 456 -26.97 -13.16 14.47
CA LEU A 456 -27.19 -12.34 15.65
C LEU A 456 -27.01 -10.86 15.32
N ILE A 457 -27.90 -10.04 15.87
CA ILE A 457 -27.81 -8.59 15.83
C ILE A 457 -27.77 -8.02 17.24
N SER A 458 -27.13 -6.87 17.42
CA SER A 458 -27.16 -6.14 18.70
C SER A 458 -28.48 -5.42 18.92
N GLU A 459 -28.78 -5.10 20.17
CA GLU A 459 -29.88 -4.22 20.57
C GLU A 459 -29.86 -2.89 19.82
N ASN A 460 -28.67 -2.29 19.61
CA ASN A 460 -28.51 -1.06 18.83
C ASN A 460 -29.04 -1.18 17.39
N ILE A 461 -28.83 -2.33 16.73
CA ILE A 461 -29.39 -2.59 15.39
C ILE A 461 -30.90 -2.73 15.49
N TYR A 462 -31.38 -3.51 16.48
CA TYR A 462 -32.81 -3.76 16.67
C TYR A 462 -33.61 -2.48 16.90
N GLU A 463 -33.10 -1.55 17.71
CA GLU A 463 -33.74 -0.27 18.01
C GLU A 463 -33.83 0.67 16.80
N ILE A 464 -32.88 0.58 15.84
CA ILE A 464 -32.79 1.49 14.69
C ILE A 464 -33.54 0.95 13.46
N ILE A 465 -33.82 -0.36 13.41
CA ILE A 465 -34.61 -0.93 12.32
C ILE A 465 -36.01 -0.31 12.29
N HIS A 466 -36.34 0.37 11.19
CA HIS A 466 -37.57 1.15 11.06
C HIS A 466 -38.85 0.31 11.13
N LYS A 467 -38.77 -0.95 10.80
CA LYS A 467 -39.90 -1.90 10.80
C LYS A 467 -39.44 -3.27 11.31
N PRO A 468 -39.27 -3.41 12.63
CA PRO A 468 -38.85 -4.70 13.20
C PRO A 468 -39.83 -5.83 12.89
N ASP A 469 -41.12 -5.53 12.68
CA ASP A 469 -42.17 -6.51 12.36
C ASP A 469 -42.04 -7.10 10.93
N ASP A 470 -41.26 -6.46 10.04
CA ASP A 470 -40.95 -7.01 8.73
C ASP A 470 -39.88 -8.13 8.82
N TYR A 471 -39.30 -8.38 9.99
CA TYR A 471 -38.28 -9.38 10.26
C TYR A 471 -38.74 -10.41 11.27
N LYS A 472 -38.29 -11.62 11.08
CA LYS A 472 -38.43 -12.68 12.09
C LYS A 472 -37.31 -12.55 13.13
N VAL A 473 -37.61 -11.87 14.23
CA VAL A 473 -36.61 -11.55 15.29
C VAL A 473 -37.10 -12.05 16.62
N ARG A 474 -36.19 -12.60 17.45
CA ARG A 474 -36.44 -12.94 18.85
C ARG A 474 -35.27 -12.51 19.75
N TYR A 475 -35.58 -12.06 20.94
CA TYR A 475 -34.59 -11.74 21.95
C TYR A 475 -33.92 -13.01 22.50
N ILE A 476 -32.58 -13.02 22.59
CA ILE A 476 -31.84 -14.23 22.98
C ILE A 476 -31.23 -14.13 24.37
N ASP A 477 -30.57 -13.02 24.64
CA ASP A 477 -29.91 -12.83 25.95
C ASP A 477 -29.41 -11.41 26.14
N ARG A 478 -28.93 -11.15 27.36
CA ARG A 478 -28.19 -9.92 27.70
C ARG A 478 -26.77 -10.31 28.03
N VAL A 479 -25.83 -9.85 27.23
CA VAL A 479 -24.43 -10.30 27.31
C VAL A 479 -23.49 -9.16 27.67
N THR A 480 -22.56 -9.45 28.59
CA THR A 480 -21.43 -8.57 28.88
C THR A 480 -20.20 -9.13 28.18
N VAL A 481 -19.64 -8.33 27.26
CA VAL A 481 -18.43 -8.72 26.54
C VAL A 481 -17.22 -8.07 27.18
N LYS A 482 -16.10 -8.79 27.22
CA LYS A 482 -14.86 -8.34 27.86
C LYS A 482 -14.48 -6.90 27.46
N GLY A 483 -14.19 -6.04 28.43
CA GLY A 483 -13.83 -4.63 28.22
C GLY A 483 -15.03 -3.66 28.10
N LYS A 484 -16.27 -4.13 28.27
CA LYS A 484 -17.46 -3.29 28.42
C LYS A 484 -18.09 -3.53 29.79
N ASN A 485 -18.39 -2.43 30.49
CA ASN A 485 -19.06 -2.50 31.81
C ASN A 485 -20.59 -2.52 31.66
N ARG A 486 -21.13 -2.31 30.49
CA ARG A 486 -22.58 -2.31 30.25
C ARG A 486 -22.94 -3.53 29.39
N PRO A 487 -23.89 -4.34 29.87
CA PRO A 487 -24.41 -5.43 29.07
C PRO A 487 -25.22 -4.91 27.89
N ILE A 488 -25.25 -5.67 26.80
CA ILE A 488 -26.01 -5.39 25.60
C ILE A 488 -26.96 -6.54 25.29
N GLY A 489 -28.17 -6.22 24.85
CA GLY A 489 -29.12 -7.19 24.32
C GLY A 489 -28.67 -7.73 22.96
N ILE A 490 -28.86 -9.02 22.74
CA ILE A 490 -28.64 -9.69 21.47
C ILE A 490 -29.92 -10.34 20.97
N TYR A 491 -30.15 -10.25 19.68
CA TYR A 491 -31.34 -10.74 19.01
C TYR A 491 -30.96 -11.67 17.87
N GLU A 492 -31.69 -12.74 17.71
CA GLU A 492 -31.60 -13.62 16.56
C GLU A 492 -32.50 -13.10 15.43
N VAL A 493 -31.98 -13.09 14.20
CA VAL A 493 -32.76 -12.89 12.98
C VAL A 493 -32.82 -14.23 12.24
N TYR A 494 -34.03 -14.77 12.04
CA TYR A 494 -34.21 -16.12 11.50
C TYR A 494 -35.02 -16.21 10.20
N ASP A 495 -35.11 -15.11 9.45
CA ASP A 495 -35.75 -15.01 8.13
C ASP A 495 -35.14 -15.92 7.07
N ALA A 496 -33.91 -16.34 7.28
CA ALA A 496 -33.25 -17.27 6.40
C ALA A 496 -33.46 -18.73 6.76
N ASP A 497 -34.16 -19.06 7.84
CA ASP A 497 -34.40 -20.42 8.26
C ASP A 497 -35.40 -21.17 7.35
N SER A 498 -35.59 -22.45 7.54
CA SER A 498 -36.66 -23.20 6.88
C SER A 498 -38.01 -22.82 7.48
N GLU A 499 -39.07 -22.92 6.68
CA GLU A 499 -40.43 -22.61 7.15
C GLU A 499 -40.80 -23.39 8.42
N GLU A 500 -40.40 -24.68 8.51
CA GLU A 500 -40.59 -25.52 9.70
C GLU A 500 -39.86 -24.93 10.92
N LEU A 501 -38.61 -24.48 10.74
CA LEU A 501 -37.81 -23.93 11.83
C LEU A 501 -38.34 -22.56 12.28
N ILE A 502 -38.78 -21.73 11.32
CA ILE A 502 -39.44 -20.44 11.57
C ILE A 502 -40.71 -20.68 12.43
N ALA A 503 -41.56 -21.61 12.03
CA ALA A 503 -42.78 -21.91 12.75
C ALA A 503 -42.51 -22.36 14.20
N LYS A 504 -41.51 -23.23 14.41
CA LYS A 504 -41.10 -23.67 15.78
C LYS A 504 -40.54 -22.52 16.61
N LYS A 505 -39.78 -21.61 16.01
CA LYS A 505 -39.23 -20.41 16.68
C LYS A 505 -40.33 -19.42 17.01
N ASP A 506 -41.26 -19.16 16.09
CA ASP A 506 -42.43 -18.30 16.31
C ASP A 506 -43.30 -18.84 17.47
N GLU A 507 -43.51 -20.14 17.55
CA GLU A 507 -44.30 -20.78 18.63
C GLU A 507 -43.65 -20.69 20.00
N THR A 508 -42.32 -20.60 20.08
CA THR A 508 -41.55 -20.57 21.31
C THR A 508 -40.98 -19.20 21.69
N LYS A 509 -41.08 -18.21 20.78
CA LYS A 509 -40.50 -16.86 20.94
C LYS A 509 -40.98 -16.19 22.23
N GLU A 510 -42.28 -16.01 22.42
CA GLU A 510 -42.83 -15.30 23.57
C GLU A 510 -42.42 -15.97 24.88
N ALA A 511 -42.46 -17.32 24.92
CA ALA A 511 -42.07 -18.09 26.08
C ALA A 511 -40.58 -17.93 26.45
N LEU A 512 -39.71 -17.86 25.42
CA LEU A 512 -38.29 -17.62 25.63
C LEU A 512 -38.04 -16.20 26.17
N GLU A 513 -38.62 -15.18 25.52
CA GLU A 513 -38.45 -13.77 25.88
C GLU A 513 -38.99 -13.49 27.31
N GLU A 514 -40.16 -14.06 27.67
CA GLU A 514 -40.71 -13.98 29.02
C GLU A 514 -39.80 -14.66 30.05
N ALA A 515 -39.27 -15.83 29.72
CA ALA A 515 -38.37 -16.56 30.61
C ALA A 515 -37.04 -15.81 30.84
N ILE A 516 -36.48 -15.17 29.80
CA ILE A 516 -35.31 -14.32 29.94
C ILE A 516 -35.59 -13.14 30.87
N HIS A 517 -36.73 -12.48 30.71
CA HIS A 517 -37.14 -11.37 31.57
C HIS A 517 -37.29 -11.84 33.03
N LEU A 518 -37.94 -12.97 33.28
CA LEU A 518 -38.11 -13.54 34.60
C LEU A 518 -36.77 -13.93 35.24
N PHE A 519 -35.86 -14.51 34.47
CA PHE A 519 -34.52 -14.87 34.93
C PHE A 519 -33.76 -13.65 35.44
N TYR A 520 -33.70 -12.57 34.64
CA TYR A 520 -33.03 -11.33 35.04
C TYR A 520 -33.79 -10.56 36.14
N SER A 521 -35.08 -10.83 36.32
CA SER A 521 -35.87 -10.32 37.45
C SER A 521 -35.74 -11.21 38.72
N LYS A 522 -34.72 -12.07 38.77
CA LYS A 522 -34.43 -12.96 39.91
C LYS A 522 -35.52 -14.00 40.21
N ASN A 523 -36.25 -14.42 39.17
CA ASN A 523 -37.29 -15.45 39.29
C ASN A 523 -36.99 -16.67 38.38
N PRO A 524 -35.89 -17.42 38.63
CA PRO A 524 -35.49 -18.56 37.80
C PRO A 524 -36.44 -19.75 37.91
N LEU A 525 -37.23 -19.84 38.98
CA LEU A 525 -38.22 -20.92 39.15
C LEU A 525 -39.37 -20.82 38.16
N GLU A 526 -39.92 -19.62 37.96
CA GLU A 526 -40.99 -19.41 36.97
C GLU A 526 -40.43 -19.47 35.56
N ALA A 527 -39.24 -18.86 35.33
CA ALA A 527 -38.51 -18.98 34.06
C ALA A 527 -38.35 -20.45 33.65
N LYS A 528 -37.90 -21.30 34.56
CA LYS A 528 -37.72 -22.73 34.31
C LYS A 528 -39.02 -23.41 33.88
N LYS A 529 -40.16 -23.16 34.57
CA LYS A 529 -41.46 -23.75 34.22
C LYS A 529 -41.89 -23.41 32.79
N ILE A 530 -41.67 -22.16 32.39
CA ILE A 530 -41.98 -21.69 31.02
C ILE A 530 -41.07 -22.40 30.00
N LEU A 531 -39.76 -22.43 30.27
CA LEU A 531 -38.75 -23.04 29.40
C LEU A 531 -38.94 -24.56 29.26
N GLU A 532 -39.36 -25.28 30.30
CA GLU A 532 -39.65 -26.71 30.22
C GLU A 532 -40.84 -27.00 29.27
N LYS A 533 -41.83 -26.11 29.25
CA LYS A 533 -42.95 -26.20 28.29
C LYS A 533 -42.48 -25.89 26.87
N ALA A 534 -41.71 -24.82 26.69
CA ALA A 534 -41.17 -24.42 25.38
C ALA A 534 -40.20 -25.49 24.83
N SER A 535 -39.36 -26.08 25.67
CA SER A 535 -38.43 -27.16 25.30
C SER A 535 -39.14 -28.45 24.83
N LYS A 536 -40.36 -28.71 25.25
CA LYS A 536 -41.15 -29.84 24.72
C LYS A 536 -41.61 -29.59 23.29
N LYS A 537 -41.87 -28.32 22.93
CA LYS A 537 -42.28 -27.91 21.57
C LYS A 537 -41.09 -27.84 20.61
N PHE A 538 -39.95 -27.35 21.09
CA PHE A 538 -38.74 -27.23 20.29
C PHE A 538 -37.52 -27.74 21.07
N LYS A 539 -37.28 -29.06 21.01
CA LYS A 539 -36.21 -29.73 21.77
C LYS A 539 -34.80 -29.32 21.35
N GLU A 540 -34.59 -28.95 20.10
CA GLU A 540 -33.28 -28.61 19.53
C GLU A 540 -32.89 -27.17 19.80
N ASP A 541 -33.79 -26.32 20.29
CA ASP A 541 -33.50 -24.90 20.52
C ASP A 541 -32.43 -24.72 21.63
N LEU A 542 -31.24 -24.29 21.20
CA LEU A 542 -30.09 -24.16 22.08
C LEU A 542 -30.24 -23.00 23.07
N PRO A 543 -30.74 -21.80 22.68
CA PRO A 543 -31.05 -20.72 23.61
C PRO A 543 -31.93 -21.15 24.79
N ILE A 544 -33.01 -21.91 24.52
CA ILE A 544 -33.88 -22.45 25.56
C ILE A 544 -33.11 -23.37 26.50
N LYS A 545 -32.27 -24.27 25.97
CA LYS A 545 -31.45 -25.19 26.78
C LYS A 545 -30.44 -24.43 27.65
N ILE A 546 -29.77 -23.45 27.08
CA ILE A 546 -28.76 -22.63 27.79
C ILE A 546 -29.44 -21.93 28.98
N LEU A 547 -30.57 -21.26 28.75
CA LEU A 547 -31.27 -20.55 29.81
C LEU A 547 -31.84 -21.51 30.86
N LEU A 548 -32.32 -22.66 30.42
CA LEU A 548 -32.79 -23.70 31.32
C LEU A 548 -31.68 -24.21 32.25
N ASN A 549 -30.49 -24.43 31.69
CA ASN A 549 -29.32 -24.83 32.48
C ASN A 549 -28.94 -23.74 33.50
N ARG A 550 -28.93 -22.48 33.07
CA ARG A 550 -28.68 -21.34 33.97
C ARG A 550 -29.73 -21.26 35.06
N CYS A 551 -31.01 -21.47 34.76
CA CYS A 551 -32.03 -21.54 35.77
C CYS A 551 -31.74 -22.67 36.80
N ASN A 552 -31.35 -23.85 36.33
CA ASN A 552 -31.01 -24.98 37.21
C ASN A 552 -29.82 -24.69 38.12
N GLU A 553 -28.82 -23.96 37.63
CA GLU A 553 -27.63 -23.54 38.38
C GLU A 553 -27.95 -22.46 39.43
N TRP A 554 -28.91 -21.58 39.15
CA TRP A 554 -29.24 -20.46 40.01
C TRP A 554 -30.33 -20.75 41.02
N ILE A 555 -31.27 -21.69 40.77
CA ILE A 555 -32.32 -22.09 41.72
C ILE A 555 -31.75 -22.47 43.08
N PRO A 556 -30.69 -23.30 43.21
CA PRO A 556 -30.12 -23.64 44.50
C PRO A 556 -29.50 -22.44 45.25
N LYS A 557 -29.08 -21.41 44.51
CA LYS A 557 -28.41 -20.21 45.04
C LYS A 557 -29.37 -19.09 45.42
N MET A 558 -30.69 -19.25 45.20
CA MET A 558 -31.69 -18.21 45.46
C MET A 558 -31.76 -17.78 46.93
N ASN A 559 -31.43 -18.67 47.87
CA ASN A 559 -31.47 -18.41 49.30
C ASN A 559 -30.13 -17.98 49.89
N ASP A 560 -29.09 -17.88 49.07
CA ASP A 560 -27.78 -17.42 49.50
C ASP A 560 -27.69 -15.89 49.34
N SER A 561 -27.71 -15.18 50.45
CA SER A 561 -27.62 -13.71 50.51
C SER A 561 -26.30 -13.15 49.96
N ASN A 562 -25.26 -14.01 49.82
CA ASN A 562 -23.96 -13.66 49.29
C ASN A 562 -23.79 -14.02 47.79
N ALA A 563 -24.79 -14.64 47.16
CA ALA A 563 -24.74 -14.95 45.75
C ALA A 563 -24.92 -13.68 44.93
N ASP A 564 -23.87 -13.30 44.22
CA ASP A 564 -23.88 -12.15 43.30
C ASP A 564 -24.66 -12.55 42.04
N TRP A 565 -25.91 -12.07 41.92
CA TRP A 565 -26.78 -12.43 40.81
C TRP A 565 -26.25 -11.93 39.46
N GLU A 566 -26.15 -12.84 38.51
CA GLU A 566 -25.77 -12.44 37.13
C GLU A 566 -26.76 -11.43 36.58
N THR A 567 -26.25 -10.22 36.24
CA THR A 567 -27.01 -9.19 35.54
C THR A 567 -26.94 -9.34 34.02
N SER A 568 -26.07 -10.23 33.54
CA SER A 568 -25.84 -10.55 32.15
C SER A 568 -24.98 -11.82 32.03
N ALA A 569 -25.04 -12.50 30.90
CA ALA A 569 -24.12 -13.59 30.60
C ALA A 569 -22.71 -13.03 30.30
N GLY A 570 -21.74 -13.43 31.09
CA GLY A 570 -20.33 -13.04 30.88
C GLY A 570 -19.64 -13.99 29.92
N PHE A 571 -18.99 -13.44 28.87
CA PHE A 571 -18.23 -14.23 27.92
C PHE A 571 -16.80 -13.70 27.78
N ASP A 572 -15.83 -14.57 28.05
CA ASP A 572 -14.41 -14.35 27.85
C ASP A 572 -13.97 -14.98 26.52
N PHE A 573 -14.26 -14.31 25.39
CA PHE A 573 -13.65 -14.67 24.11
C PHE A 573 -12.23 -14.07 24.04
N LYS A 574 -11.25 -14.95 23.73
CA LYS A 574 -9.86 -14.52 23.43
C LYS A 574 -9.76 -13.85 22.08
#